data_4c96753770ec0bd9391befb9349bcf05
#
_entry.id   4c96753770ec0bd9391befb9349bcf05
#
_cell.length_a   1.000
_cell.length_b   1.000
_cell.length_c   1.000
_cell.angle_alpha   90.00
_cell.angle_beta   90.00
_cell.angle_gamma   90.00
#
_symmetry.space_group_name_H-M   'P 1'
#
loop_
_entity.id
_entity.type
_entity.pdbx_description
1 polymer ?
#
loop_
_entity_poly.entity_id
_entity_poly.type
_entity_poly.pdbx_seq_one_letter_code
_entity_poly.pdbx_strand_id
1 'polypeptide(L)' 'MTKEEIYKIAEDYNKTVIERINELLEADATMYTNLGSDSTKAEKLEVKKKSRVIYRAIKDLDLETGKLLIQHQDGY' A
#
# COMPACT_ATOMS: atom_id res chain seq x y z
N MET A 1 -7.36 7.01 -2.24
CA MET A 1 -6.26 7.38 -1.36
C MET A 1 -5.15 8.03 -2.17
N THR A 2 -4.60 9.12 -1.69
CA THR A 2 -3.50 9.82 -2.36
C THR A 2 -2.15 9.39 -1.79
N LYS A 3 -1.08 9.70 -2.52
CA LYS A 3 0.29 9.46 -2.06
C LYS A 3 0.56 10.18 -0.73
N GLU A 4 0.05 11.40 -0.57
CA GLU A 4 0.19 12.18 0.66
C GLU A 4 -0.48 11.50 1.84
N GLU A 5 -1.67 10.94 1.65
CA GLU A 5 -2.38 10.18 2.69
C GLU A 5 -1.59 8.95 3.12
N ILE A 6 -0.96 8.26 2.17
CA ILE A 6 -0.12 7.09 2.44
C ILE A 6 1.06 7.49 3.34
N TYR A 7 1.77 8.56 3.00
CA TYR A 7 2.89 9.04 3.81
C TYR A 7 2.44 9.57 5.16
N LYS A 8 1.26 10.15 5.24
CA LYS A 8 0.70 10.61 6.51
C LYS A 8 0.49 9.45 7.49
N ILE A 9 0.02 8.31 7.00
CA ILE A 9 -0.10 7.08 7.80
C ILE A 9 1.28 6.59 8.21
N ALA A 10 2.22 6.52 7.28
CA ALA A 10 3.57 6.02 7.53
C ALA A 10 4.34 6.88 8.52
N GLU A 11 4.07 8.18 8.58
CA GLU A 11 4.76 9.15 9.43
C GLU A 11 4.01 9.49 10.72
N ASP A 12 2.98 8.73 11.08
CA ASP A 12 2.24 8.94 12.32
C ASP A 12 3.03 8.36 13.49
N TYR A 13 3.91 9.16 14.07
CA TYR A 13 4.79 8.75 15.16
C TYR A 13 4.07 8.55 16.51
N ASN A 14 2.77 8.84 16.58
CA ASN A 14 1.95 8.49 17.74
C ASN A 14 1.57 7.00 17.75
N LYS A 15 1.83 6.30 16.66
CA LYS A 15 1.53 4.87 16.51
C LYS A 15 2.82 4.08 16.37
N THR A 16 2.78 2.81 16.80
CA THR A 16 3.92 1.91 16.63
C THR A 16 4.15 1.59 15.16
N VAL A 17 5.32 1.06 14.81
CA VAL A 17 5.64 0.63 13.45
C VAL A 17 4.63 -0.42 12.98
N ILE A 18 4.30 -1.39 13.85
CA ILE A 18 3.34 -2.45 13.53
C ILE A 18 1.96 -1.88 13.23
N GLU A 19 1.49 -0.93 14.03
CA GLU A 19 0.21 -0.27 13.81
C GLU A 19 0.18 0.47 12.48
N ARG A 20 1.25 1.19 12.15
CA ARG A 20 1.36 1.90 10.86
C ARG A 20 1.36 0.93 9.68
N ILE A 21 2.10 -0.17 9.77
CA ILE A 21 2.12 -1.20 8.73
C ILE A 21 0.72 -1.80 8.55
N ASN A 22 0.03 -2.13 9.63
CA ASN A 22 -1.32 -2.68 9.57
C ASN A 22 -2.31 -1.71 8.91
N GLU A 23 -2.23 -0.42 9.21
CA GLU A 23 -3.06 0.59 8.57
C GLU A 23 -2.77 0.71 7.07
N LEU A 24 -1.51 0.65 6.68
CA LEU A 24 -1.11 0.68 5.27
C LEU A 24 -1.62 -0.54 4.52
N LEU A 25 -1.52 -1.72 5.10
CA LEU A 25 -2.03 -2.96 4.51
C LEU A 25 -3.55 -2.94 4.39
N GLU A 26 -4.24 -2.41 5.38
CA GLU A 26 -5.70 -2.25 5.33
C GLU A 26 -6.12 -1.28 4.21
N ALA A 27 -5.41 -0.18 4.07
CA ALA A 27 -5.65 0.77 2.99
C ALA A 27 -5.43 0.13 1.62
N ASP A 28 -4.38 -0.66 1.46
CA ASP A 28 -4.10 -1.40 0.23
C ASP A 28 -5.24 -2.37 -0.11
N ALA A 29 -5.66 -3.17 0.85
CA ALA A 29 -6.77 -4.11 0.67
C ALA A 29 -8.06 -3.38 0.28
N THR A 30 -8.35 -2.24 0.91
CA THR A 30 -9.54 -1.44 0.62
C THR A 30 -9.53 -0.93 -0.82
N MET A 31 -8.39 -0.49 -1.33
CA MET A 31 -8.28 -0.03 -2.72
C MET A 31 -8.60 -1.15 -3.70
N TYR A 32 -8.07 -2.35 -3.48
CA TYR A 32 -8.34 -3.49 -4.36
C TYR A 32 -9.80 -3.96 -4.24
N THR A 33 -10.37 -3.93 -3.04
CA THR A 33 -11.77 -4.31 -2.81
C THR A 33 -12.74 -3.37 -3.54
N ASN A 34 -12.37 -2.10 -3.67
CA ASN A 34 -13.20 -1.11 -4.36
C ASN A 34 -13.15 -1.22 -5.89
N LEU A 35 -12.25 -2.04 -6.44
CA LEU A 35 -12.26 -2.32 -7.87
C LEU A 35 -13.39 -3.29 -8.20
N GLY A 36 -14.33 -2.86 -9.04
CA GLY A 36 -15.39 -3.72 -9.53
C GLY A 36 -14.95 -4.55 -10.73
N SER A 37 -15.78 -5.50 -11.14
CA SER A 37 -15.53 -6.33 -12.33
C SER A 37 -15.52 -5.52 -13.62
N ASP A 38 -16.16 -4.36 -13.60
CA ASP A 38 -16.25 -3.42 -14.72
C ASP A 38 -15.21 -2.30 -14.64
N SER A 39 -14.27 -2.39 -13.71
CA SER A 39 -13.20 -1.40 -13.59
C SER A 39 -12.35 -1.35 -14.86
N THR A 40 -12.01 -0.15 -15.30
CA THR A 40 -11.19 0.05 -16.48
C THR A 40 -9.74 -0.39 -16.23
N LYS A 41 -9.01 -0.63 -17.30
CA LYS A 41 -7.59 -0.96 -17.22
C LYS A 41 -6.79 0.19 -16.57
N ALA A 42 -7.19 1.44 -16.84
CA ALA A 42 -6.57 2.62 -16.23
C ALA A 42 -6.79 2.66 -14.72
N GLU A 43 -7.99 2.34 -14.25
CA GLU A 43 -8.30 2.29 -12.82
C GLU A 43 -7.48 1.22 -12.10
N LYS A 44 -7.38 0.03 -12.68
CA LYS A 44 -6.57 -1.07 -12.14
C LYS A 44 -5.10 -0.70 -12.05
N LEU A 45 -4.59 -0.03 -13.08
CA LEU A 45 -3.20 0.41 -13.12
C LEU A 45 -2.93 1.48 -12.04
N GLU A 46 -3.86 2.39 -11.84
CA GLU A 46 -3.74 3.44 -10.81
C GLU A 46 -3.68 2.85 -9.40
N VAL A 47 -4.53 1.87 -9.11
CA VAL A 47 -4.50 1.15 -7.83
C VAL A 47 -3.16 0.43 -7.65
N LYS A 48 -2.64 -0.21 -8.69
CA LYS A 48 -1.35 -0.89 -8.64
C LYS A 48 -0.21 0.08 -8.34
N LYS A 49 -0.23 1.28 -8.91
CA LYS A 49 0.77 2.32 -8.63
C LYS A 49 0.71 2.77 -7.17
N LYS A 50 -0.48 3.00 -6.64
CA LYS A 50 -0.66 3.39 -5.24
C LYS A 50 -0.26 2.27 -4.29
N SER A 51 -0.56 1.03 -4.64
CA SER A 51 -0.13 -0.14 -3.88
C SER A 51 1.40 -0.20 -3.77
N ARG A 52 2.12 0.10 -4.85
CA ARG A 52 3.58 0.16 -4.82
C ARG A 52 4.10 1.24 -3.87
N VAL A 53 3.44 2.39 -3.82
CA VAL A 53 3.82 3.46 -2.88
C VAL A 53 3.61 2.98 -1.45
N ILE A 54 2.50 2.29 -1.17
CA ILE A 54 2.23 1.70 0.14
C ILE A 54 3.33 0.71 0.54
N TYR A 55 3.71 -0.19 -0.36
CA TYR A 55 4.72 -1.20 -0.07
C TYR A 55 6.11 -0.59 0.14
N ARG A 56 6.44 0.49 -0.57
CA ARG A 56 7.68 1.24 -0.32
C ARG A 56 7.67 1.92 1.04
N ALA A 57 6.53 2.47 1.44
CA ALA A 57 6.38 3.06 2.78
C ALA A 57 6.56 1.99 3.86
N ILE A 58 5.99 0.80 3.66
CA ILE A 58 6.18 -0.34 4.58
C ILE A 58 7.65 -0.76 4.61
N LYS A 59 8.32 -0.78 3.47
CA LYS A 59 9.75 -1.12 3.38
C LYS A 59 10.61 -0.14 4.17
N ASP A 60 10.25 1.13 4.18
CA ASP A 60 10.95 2.15 4.96
C ASP A 60 10.74 1.95 6.47
N LEU A 61 9.59 1.39 6.87
CA LEU A 61 9.29 1.08 8.26
C LEU A 61 9.85 -0.27 8.68
N ASP A 62 9.79 -1.28 7.82
CA ASP A 62 10.31 -2.63 8.03
C ASP A 62 10.81 -3.18 6.69
N LEU A 63 12.12 -3.22 6.53
CA LEU A 63 12.78 -3.57 5.27
C LEU A 63 12.40 -4.98 4.79
N GLU A 64 12.35 -5.96 5.68
CA GLU A 64 12.06 -7.35 5.28
C GLU A 64 10.62 -7.52 4.81
N THR A 65 9.66 -6.99 5.56
CA THR A 65 8.24 -7.06 5.20
C THR A 65 7.99 -6.36 3.87
N GLY A 66 8.56 -5.18 3.70
CA GLY A 66 8.39 -4.41 2.46
C GLY A 66 8.97 -5.12 1.25
N LYS A 67 10.13 -5.76 1.37
CA LYS A 67 10.74 -6.53 0.30
C LYS A 67 9.86 -7.70 -0.14
N LEU A 68 9.32 -8.44 0.82
CA LEU A 68 8.44 -9.57 0.52
C LEU A 68 7.19 -9.14 -0.23
N LEU A 69 6.56 -8.05 0.19
CA LEU A 69 5.36 -7.52 -0.47
C LEU A 69 5.66 -7.06 -1.90
N ILE A 70 6.76 -6.37 -2.11
CA ILE A 70 7.16 -5.90 -3.44
C ILE A 70 7.46 -7.09 -4.35
N GLN A 71 8.16 -8.11 -3.88
CA GLN A 71 8.43 -9.33 -4.64
C GLN A 71 7.14 -10.03 -5.07
N HIS A 72 6.17 -10.14 -4.18
CA HIS A 72 4.88 -10.74 -4.50
C HIS A 72 4.14 -9.94 -5.57
N GLN A 73 4.17 -8.62 -5.48
CA GLN A 73 3.53 -7.76 -6.46
C GLN A 73 4.18 -7.88 -7.85
N ASP A 74 5.51 -7.92 -7.91
CA ASP A 74 6.25 -8.00 -9.17
C ASP A 74 6.25 -9.42 -9.76
N GLY A 75 5.89 -10.42 -8.98
CA GLY A 75 5.78 -11.80 -9.42
C GLY A 75 4.53 -12.12 -10.24
N TYR A 76 3.65 -11.15 -10.43
CA TYR A 76 2.46 -11.29 -11.26
C TYR A 76 2.69 -10.77 -12.70
#